data_07b92060ae414543d4fd9ba57f3644bf
#
_entry.id   07b92060ae414543d4fd9ba57f3644bf
#
_cell.length_a   1.000
_cell.length_b   1.000
_cell.length_c   1.000
_cell.angle_alpha   90.00
_cell.angle_beta   90.00
_cell.angle_gamma   90.00
#
_symmetry.space_group_name_H-M   'P 1'
#
loop_
_entity.id
_entity.type
_entity.pdbx_description
1 polymer ?
#
loop_
_entity_poly.entity_id
_entity_poly.type
_entity_poly.pdbx_seq_one_letter_code
_entity_poly.pdbx_strand_id
1 'polypeptide(L)'
;MLLITAFIINGSLALIAILLHYEALFQLDKLLPKIAHIAPRFRVLVGVGAIFMAHVVEIWLFALGYFFTLQLPVMGGLVGELSGHGILLDCAYLSFVTFTTLGYGEIVAQGYLRYLTGVEALTGFILITWSASFLFIEMQKYWTTYKSNQY
;
A
#
# COMPACT_ATOMS: atom_id res chain seq x y z
N MET A 1 -29.28 -0.52 0.78
CA MET A 1 -28.57 -1.30 1.79
C MET A 1 -27.18 -1.74 1.30
N LEU A 2 -27.07 -2.48 0.20
CA LEU A 2 -25.80 -2.98 -0.36
C LEU A 2 -24.74 -1.89 -0.65
N LEU A 3 -25.17 -0.76 -1.21
CA LEU A 3 -24.25 0.37 -1.48
C LEU A 3 -23.62 0.91 -0.18
N ILE A 4 -24.42 1.06 0.87
CA ILE A 4 -23.92 1.52 2.18
C ILE A 4 -22.93 0.50 2.76
N THR A 5 -23.24 -0.79 2.66
CA THR A 5 -22.34 -1.86 3.09
C THR A 5 -21.00 -1.80 2.33
N ALA A 6 -21.04 -1.63 1.00
CA ALA A 6 -19.83 -1.46 0.19
C ALA A 6 -19.00 -0.24 0.64
N PHE A 7 -19.64 0.91 0.87
CA PHE A 7 -18.94 2.11 1.36
C PHE A 7 -18.32 1.91 2.75
N ILE A 8 -19.01 1.21 3.65
CA ILE A 8 -18.45 0.91 4.99
C ILE A 8 -17.24 -0.01 4.87
N ILE A 9 -17.31 -1.08 4.08
CA ILE A 9 -16.20 -2.01 3.86
C ILE A 9 -15.01 -1.25 3.26
N ASN A 10 -15.23 -0.51 2.18
CA ASN A 10 -14.18 0.22 1.47
C ASN A 10 -13.54 1.28 2.36
N GLY A 11 -14.35 2.06 3.08
CA GLY A 11 -13.87 3.08 4.00
C GLY A 11 -13.08 2.50 5.18
N SER A 12 -13.52 1.35 5.71
CA SER A 12 -12.80 0.68 6.80
C SER A 12 -11.45 0.12 6.34
N LEU A 13 -11.38 -0.48 5.15
CA LEU A 13 -10.12 -0.97 4.58
C LEU A 13 -9.13 0.17 4.33
N ALA A 14 -9.59 1.28 3.74
CA ALA A 14 -8.76 2.46 3.53
C ALA A 14 -8.26 3.05 4.86
N LEU A 15 -9.13 3.16 5.86
CA LEU A 15 -8.74 3.65 7.18
C LEU A 15 -7.70 2.74 7.85
N ILE A 16 -7.89 1.43 7.79
CA ILE A 16 -6.92 0.46 8.33
C ILE A 16 -5.58 0.59 7.60
N ALA A 17 -5.58 0.68 6.27
CA ALA A 17 -4.36 0.88 5.49
C ALA A 17 -3.61 2.17 5.88
N ILE A 18 -4.32 3.29 6.03
CA ILE A 18 -3.76 4.57 6.47
C ILE A 18 -3.15 4.46 7.89
N LEU A 19 -3.84 3.79 8.81
CA LEU A 19 -3.33 3.59 10.18
C LEU A 19 -2.10 2.69 10.21
N LEU A 20 -2.08 1.60 9.43
CA LEU A 20 -0.92 0.72 9.29
C LEU A 20 0.27 1.49 8.72
N HIS A 21 0.05 2.28 7.67
CA HIS A 21 1.08 3.11 7.06
C HIS A 21 1.65 4.14 8.03
N TYR A 22 0.78 4.88 8.73
CA TYR A 22 1.19 5.83 9.76
C TYR A 22 2.06 5.16 10.82
N GLU A 23 1.63 4.02 11.34
CA GLU A 23 2.39 3.28 12.35
C GLU A 23 3.75 2.80 11.79
N ALA A 24 3.78 2.31 10.54
CA ALA A 24 5.02 1.91 9.89
C ALA A 24 6.02 3.08 9.77
N LEU A 25 5.58 4.25 9.32
CA LEU A 25 6.43 5.44 9.24
C LEU A 25 6.88 5.92 10.64
N PHE A 26 5.99 5.88 11.63
CA PHE A 26 6.31 6.26 13.01
C PHE A 26 7.36 5.33 13.64
N GLN A 27 7.25 4.02 13.42
CA GLN A 27 8.25 3.07 13.88
C GLN A 27 9.58 3.24 13.14
N LEU A 28 9.53 3.55 11.85
CA LEU A 28 10.69 3.81 11.04
C LEU A 28 11.44 5.07 11.50
N ASP A 29 10.72 6.16 11.79
CA ASP A 29 11.29 7.40 12.35
C ASP A 29 12.02 7.14 13.68
N LYS A 30 11.51 6.25 14.52
CA LYS A 30 12.17 5.82 15.77
C LYS A 30 13.35 4.86 15.57
N LEU A 31 13.30 4.05 14.50
CA LEU A 31 14.34 3.05 14.20
C LEU A 31 15.58 3.69 13.59
N LEU A 32 15.42 4.60 12.64
CA LEU A 32 16.53 5.20 11.89
C LEU A 32 17.59 5.87 12.77
N PRO A 33 17.25 6.61 13.85
CA PRO A 33 18.25 7.13 14.77
C PRO A 33 19.00 6.04 15.56
N LYS A 34 18.35 4.92 15.90
CA LYS A 34 18.98 3.82 16.65
C LYS A 34 20.07 3.11 15.86
N ILE A 35 19.95 3.11 14.54
CA ILE A 35 20.95 2.55 13.62
C ILE A 35 21.95 3.60 13.11
N ALA A 36 22.16 4.68 13.87
CA ALA A 36 23.06 5.78 13.48
C ALA A 36 24.54 5.36 13.32
N HIS A 37 24.94 4.21 13.88
CA HIS A 37 26.26 3.61 13.71
C HIS A 37 26.49 3.03 12.30
N ILE A 38 25.41 2.80 11.53
CA ILE A 38 25.47 2.32 10.14
C ILE A 38 25.70 3.50 9.20
N ALA A 39 26.49 3.30 8.15
CA ALA A 39 26.75 4.34 7.16
C ALA A 39 25.44 4.89 6.56
N PRO A 40 25.31 6.23 6.34
CA PRO A 40 24.07 6.89 5.93
C PRO A 40 23.35 6.25 4.74
N ARG A 41 24.12 5.80 3.73
CA ARG A 41 23.59 5.12 2.54
C ARG A 41 22.79 3.85 2.87
N PHE A 42 23.25 3.06 3.84
CA PHE A 42 22.56 1.84 4.24
C PHE A 42 21.30 2.13 5.07
N ARG A 43 21.29 3.22 5.85
CA ARG A 43 20.09 3.66 6.56
C ARG A 43 18.95 4.03 5.60
N VAL A 44 19.27 4.70 4.50
CA VAL A 44 18.28 4.99 3.44
C VAL A 44 17.74 3.70 2.85
N LEU A 45 18.59 2.69 2.56
CA LEU A 45 18.13 1.39 2.06
C LEU A 45 17.22 0.65 3.05
N VAL A 46 17.53 0.72 4.35
CA VAL A 46 16.64 0.17 5.40
C VAL A 46 15.28 0.89 5.38
N GLY A 47 15.29 2.22 5.24
CA GLY A 47 14.06 3.01 5.13
C GLY A 47 13.22 2.61 3.92
N VAL A 48 13.82 2.53 2.74
CA VAL A 48 13.15 2.09 1.51
C VAL A 48 12.60 0.67 1.65
N GLY A 49 13.39 -0.27 2.20
CA GLY A 49 12.97 -1.65 2.41
C GLY A 49 11.79 -1.77 3.37
N ALA A 50 11.81 -1.01 4.47
CA ALA A 50 10.71 -1.00 5.45
C ALA A 50 9.40 -0.45 4.84
N ILE A 51 9.48 0.64 4.07
CA ILE A 51 8.33 1.22 3.38
C ILE A 51 7.80 0.26 2.31
N PHE A 52 8.70 -0.39 1.53
CA PHE A 52 8.29 -1.40 0.57
C PHE A 52 7.49 -2.53 1.24
N MET A 53 7.97 -3.04 2.38
CA MET A 53 7.25 -4.06 3.14
C MET A 53 5.91 -3.57 3.69
N ALA A 54 5.83 -2.31 4.14
CA ALA A 54 4.56 -1.71 4.55
C ALA A 54 3.54 -1.70 3.39
N HIS A 55 3.95 -1.25 2.20
CA HIS A 55 3.07 -1.28 1.02
C HIS A 55 2.66 -2.71 0.62
N VAL A 56 3.55 -3.69 0.73
CA VAL A 56 3.17 -5.10 0.47
C VAL A 56 2.08 -5.54 1.44
N VAL A 57 2.18 -5.20 2.73
CA VAL A 57 1.13 -5.52 3.73
C VAL A 57 -0.20 -4.83 3.40
N GLU A 58 -0.17 -3.56 2.99
CA GLU A 58 -1.34 -2.79 2.59
C GLU A 58 -2.03 -3.38 1.35
N ILE A 59 -1.25 -3.78 0.34
CA ILE A 59 -1.75 -4.49 -0.85
C ILE A 59 -2.42 -5.80 -0.45
N TRP A 60 -1.81 -6.60 0.42
CA TRP A 60 -2.43 -7.82 0.91
C TRP A 60 -3.69 -7.58 1.72
N LEU A 61 -3.77 -6.48 2.46
CA LEU A 61 -5.01 -6.08 3.14
C LEU A 61 -6.16 -5.87 2.15
N PHE A 62 -5.93 -5.14 1.05
CA PHE A 62 -6.93 -4.96 0.01
C PHE A 62 -7.22 -6.25 -0.76
N ALA A 63 -6.21 -7.07 -1.05
CA ALA A 63 -6.39 -8.38 -1.67
C ALA A 63 -7.33 -9.28 -0.87
N LEU A 64 -7.16 -9.31 0.45
CA LEU A 64 -8.09 -10.00 1.35
C LEU A 64 -9.49 -9.34 1.34
N GLY A 65 -9.55 -8.02 1.26
CA GLY A 65 -10.81 -7.28 1.08
C GLY A 65 -11.58 -7.75 -0.16
N TYR A 66 -10.91 -7.87 -1.31
CA TYR A 66 -11.51 -8.45 -2.52
C TYR A 66 -11.94 -9.89 -2.29
N PHE A 67 -11.05 -10.72 -1.76
CA PHE A 67 -11.30 -12.13 -1.55
C PHE A 67 -12.54 -12.38 -0.69
N PHE A 68 -12.68 -11.67 0.44
CA PHE A 68 -13.86 -11.82 1.31
C PHE A 68 -15.13 -11.22 0.70
N THR A 69 -15.02 -10.10 -0.03
CA THR A 69 -16.17 -9.49 -0.69
C THR A 69 -16.70 -10.37 -1.83
N LEU A 70 -15.84 -11.12 -2.52
CA LEU A 70 -16.23 -12.10 -3.55
C LEU A 70 -17.04 -13.28 -3.00
N GLN A 71 -16.95 -13.58 -1.70
CA GLN A 71 -17.82 -14.59 -1.06
C GLN A 71 -19.29 -14.14 -1.01
N LEU A 72 -19.57 -12.86 -1.28
CA LEU A 72 -20.90 -12.28 -1.32
C LEU A 72 -21.33 -12.05 -2.78
N PRO A 73 -22.05 -13.01 -3.44
CA PRO A 73 -22.34 -12.93 -4.89
C PRO A 73 -23.04 -11.66 -5.33
N VAL A 74 -23.76 -11.02 -4.40
CA VAL A 74 -24.51 -9.78 -4.64
C VAL A 74 -23.57 -8.56 -4.80
N MET A 75 -22.31 -8.65 -4.35
CA MET A 75 -21.35 -7.54 -4.39
C MET A 75 -20.63 -7.41 -5.73
N GLY A 76 -20.68 -8.42 -6.59
CA GLY A 76 -20.03 -8.42 -7.90
C GLY A 76 -19.04 -9.55 -8.06
N GLY A 77 -18.15 -9.44 -9.04
CA GLY A 77 -17.16 -10.46 -9.38
C GLY A 77 -15.91 -9.89 -10.04
N LEU A 78 -14.98 -10.78 -10.34
CA LEU A 78 -13.83 -10.49 -11.19
C LEU A 78 -14.07 -11.07 -12.58
N VAL A 79 -13.66 -10.34 -13.60
CA VAL A 79 -13.70 -10.78 -15.01
C VAL A 79 -12.35 -10.48 -15.66
N GLY A 80 -11.98 -11.28 -16.65
CA GLY A 80 -10.72 -11.13 -17.39
C GLY A 80 -9.89 -12.40 -17.37
N GLU A 81 -8.58 -12.26 -17.52
CA GLU A 81 -7.63 -13.36 -17.56
C GLU A 81 -7.27 -13.86 -16.16
N LEU A 82 -8.15 -14.71 -15.58
CA LEU A 82 -7.88 -15.33 -14.30
C LEU A 82 -6.79 -16.39 -14.43
N SER A 83 -5.84 -16.39 -13.50
CA SER A 83 -4.62 -17.22 -13.58
C SER A 83 -4.86 -18.72 -13.44
N GLY A 84 -6.03 -19.14 -12.93
CA GLY A 84 -6.30 -20.54 -12.60
C GLY A 84 -5.54 -21.08 -11.37
N HIS A 85 -4.65 -20.29 -10.77
CA HIS A 85 -3.87 -20.66 -9.58
C HIS A 85 -4.59 -20.36 -8.27
N GLY A 86 -5.82 -19.89 -8.34
CA GLY A 86 -6.71 -19.62 -7.21
C GLY A 86 -7.08 -18.14 -7.10
N ILE A 87 -8.33 -17.92 -6.75
CA ILE A 87 -8.96 -16.60 -6.68
C ILE A 87 -8.22 -15.60 -5.77
N LEU A 88 -7.54 -16.07 -4.73
CA LEU A 88 -6.77 -15.20 -3.83
C LEU A 88 -5.57 -14.57 -4.53
N LEU A 89 -4.87 -15.30 -5.40
CA LEU A 89 -3.75 -14.76 -6.17
C LEU A 89 -4.23 -13.76 -7.23
N ASP A 90 -5.40 -14.01 -7.84
CA ASP A 90 -6.01 -13.06 -8.75
C ASP A 90 -6.43 -11.77 -8.03
N CYS A 91 -6.95 -11.88 -6.79
CA CYS A 91 -7.21 -10.72 -5.93
C CYS A 91 -5.91 -9.98 -5.56
N ALA A 92 -4.84 -10.69 -5.24
CA ALA A 92 -3.56 -10.07 -4.93
C ALA A 92 -2.98 -9.34 -6.15
N TYR A 93 -3.03 -9.96 -7.33
CA TYR A 93 -2.61 -9.30 -8.57
C TYR A 93 -3.42 -8.03 -8.84
N LEU A 94 -4.77 -8.11 -8.76
CA LEU A 94 -5.64 -6.95 -8.93
C LEU A 94 -5.28 -5.83 -7.94
N SER A 95 -5.05 -6.19 -6.67
CA SER A 95 -4.64 -5.22 -5.65
C SER A 95 -3.28 -4.58 -5.97
N PHE A 96 -2.27 -5.36 -6.38
CA PHE A 96 -0.97 -4.81 -6.79
C PHE A 96 -1.10 -3.76 -7.89
N VAL A 97 -1.83 -4.07 -8.96
CA VAL A 97 -1.96 -3.15 -10.12
C VAL A 97 -2.87 -1.97 -9.82
N THR A 98 -3.82 -2.13 -8.88
CA THR A 98 -4.72 -1.05 -8.46
C THR A 98 -4.05 -0.11 -7.49
N PHE A 99 -3.42 -0.63 -6.43
CA PHE A 99 -2.73 0.16 -5.40
C PHE A 99 -1.61 1.02 -6.00
N THR A 100 -0.85 0.45 -6.94
CA THR A 100 0.21 1.17 -7.66
C THR A 100 -0.32 2.06 -8.79
N THR A 101 -1.63 2.09 -9.02
CA THR A 101 -2.29 2.83 -10.11
C THR A 101 -1.86 2.43 -11.53
N LEU A 102 -1.26 1.24 -11.70
CA LEU A 102 -0.86 0.72 -13.02
C LEU A 102 -2.07 0.34 -13.88
N GLY A 103 -3.02 -0.42 -13.31
CA GLY A 103 -4.30 -0.74 -13.93
C GLY A 103 -4.20 -1.36 -15.32
N TYR A 104 -3.44 -2.44 -15.52
CA TYR A 104 -3.27 -3.10 -16.82
C TYR A 104 -4.59 -3.54 -17.48
N GLY A 105 -5.64 -3.81 -16.68
CA GLY A 105 -6.96 -4.15 -17.19
C GLY A 105 -7.14 -5.63 -17.56
N GLU A 106 -6.17 -6.50 -17.24
CA GLU A 106 -6.26 -7.95 -17.47
C GLU A 106 -7.31 -8.59 -16.57
N ILE A 107 -7.40 -8.14 -15.32
CA ILE A 107 -8.46 -8.49 -14.36
C ILE A 107 -9.21 -7.22 -13.97
N VAL A 108 -10.53 -7.25 -14.07
CA VAL A 108 -11.40 -6.10 -13.80
C VAL A 108 -12.49 -6.49 -12.80
N ALA A 109 -12.66 -5.66 -11.76
CA ALA A 109 -13.76 -5.80 -10.82
C ALA A 109 -15.08 -5.31 -11.43
N GLN A 110 -16.19 -6.04 -11.18
CA GLN A 110 -17.54 -5.69 -11.59
C GLN A 110 -18.46 -5.49 -10.38
N GLY A 111 -19.61 -4.86 -10.61
CA GLY A 111 -20.59 -4.60 -9.55
C GLY A 111 -20.07 -3.59 -8.53
N TYR A 112 -20.37 -3.82 -7.27
CA TYR A 112 -19.95 -2.95 -6.15
C TYR A 112 -18.45 -3.05 -5.86
N LEU A 113 -17.77 -4.14 -6.28
CA LEU A 113 -16.31 -4.25 -6.17
C LEU A 113 -15.57 -3.14 -6.91
N ARG A 114 -16.14 -2.56 -7.97
CA ARG A 114 -15.52 -1.43 -8.70
C ARG A 114 -15.26 -0.22 -7.80
N TYR A 115 -16.09 -0.01 -6.78
CA TYR A 115 -15.86 1.08 -5.83
C TYR A 115 -14.65 0.82 -4.94
N LEU A 116 -14.36 -0.45 -4.62
CA LEU A 116 -13.18 -0.82 -3.86
C LEU A 116 -11.91 -0.51 -4.65
N THR A 117 -11.86 -0.80 -5.97
CA THR A 117 -10.69 -0.45 -6.80
C THR A 117 -10.42 1.06 -6.82
N GLY A 118 -11.47 1.88 -6.90
CA GLY A 118 -11.32 3.34 -6.87
C GLY A 118 -10.78 3.85 -5.52
N VAL A 119 -11.31 3.33 -4.41
CA VAL A 119 -10.85 3.70 -3.05
C VAL A 119 -9.42 3.22 -2.82
N GLU A 120 -9.08 2.01 -3.24
CA GLU A 120 -7.73 1.46 -3.15
C GLU A 120 -6.73 2.27 -3.96
N ALA A 121 -7.03 2.59 -5.23
CA ALA A 121 -6.14 3.38 -6.07
C ALA A 121 -5.86 4.77 -5.47
N LEU A 122 -6.89 5.44 -4.95
CA LEU A 122 -6.72 6.73 -4.26
C LEU A 122 -5.88 6.58 -3.00
N THR A 123 -6.14 5.55 -2.18
CA THR A 123 -5.39 5.27 -0.96
C THR A 123 -3.93 4.98 -1.30
N GLY A 124 -3.66 4.07 -2.24
CA GLY A 124 -2.30 3.73 -2.66
C GLY A 124 -1.52 4.93 -3.17
N PHE A 125 -2.15 5.78 -4.01
CA PHE A 125 -1.52 7.00 -4.49
C PHE A 125 -1.11 7.94 -3.33
N ILE A 126 -1.99 8.14 -2.35
CA ILE A 126 -1.70 8.99 -1.19
C ILE A 126 -0.57 8.40 -0.35
N LEU A 127 -0.59 7.10 -0.05
CA LEU A 127 0.40 6.45 0.80
C LEU A 127 1.79 6.40 0.14
N ILE A 128 1.86 6.11 -1.17
CA ILE A 128 3.10 6.13 -1.94
C ILE A 128 3.72 7.54 -1.96
N THR A 129 2.92 8.58 -2.21
CA THR A 129 3.42 9.96 -2.21
C THR A 129 3.85 10.42 -0.82
N TRP A 130 3.14 10.01 0.23
CA TRP A 130 3.54 10.27 1.63
C TRP A 130 4.87 9.60 1.96
N SER A 131 5.07 8.34 1.59
CA SER A 131 6.33 7.62 1.74
C SER A 131 7.50 8.32 1.04
N ALA A 132 7.29 8.77 -0.20
CA ALA A 132 8.31 9.50 -0.96
C ALA A 132 8.72 10.78 -0.25
N SER A 133 7.75 11.53 0.30
CA SER A 133 8.00 12.75 1.07
C SER A 133 8.77 12.47 2.36
N PHE A 134 8.41 11.41 3.08
CA PHE A 134 9.10 10.98 4.30
C PHE A 134 10.56 10.61 4.00
N LEU A 135 10.81 9.78 3.00
CA LEU A 135 12.16 9.39 2.60
C LEU A 135 13.01 10.59 2.18
N PHE A 136 12.43 11.54 1.46
CA PHE A 136 13.12 12.76 1.05
C PHE A 136 13.60 13.56 2.26
N ILE A 137 12.75 13.75 3.27
CA ILE A 137 13.12 14.46 4.51
C ILE A 137 14.23 13.71 5.26
N GLU A 138 14.13 12.38 5.36
CA GLU A 138 15.16 11.56 6.00
C GLU A 138 16.51 11.64 5.25
N MET A 139 16.50 11.58 3.93
CA MET A 139 17.72 11.73 3.11
C MET A 139 18.37 13.09 3.32
N GLN A 140 17.61 14.18 3.39
CA GLN A 140 18.14 15.52 3.65
C GLN A 140 18.89 15.60 4.97
N LYS A 141 18.36 15.00 6.05
CA LYS A 141 19.05 14.96 7.36
C LYS A 141 20.46 14.36 7.25
N TYR A 142 20.61 13.29 6.47
CA TYR A 142 21.89 12.58 6.34
C TYR A 142 22.88 13.30 5.41
N TRP A 143 22.43 13.91 4.34
CA TRP A 143 23.31 14.64 3.41
C TRP A 143 23.85 15.92 4.03
N THR A 144 23.07 16.61 4.84
CA THR A 144 23.52 17.81 5.56
C THR A 144 24.63 17.47 6.56
N THR A 145 24.47 16.38 7.32
CA THR A 145 25.47 15.90 8.28
C THR A 145 26.77 15.47 7.60
N TYR A 146 26.66 14.82 6.43
CA TYR A 146 27.86 14.40 5.66
C TYR A 146 28.68 15.58 5.18
N LYS A 147 28.06 16.65 4.70
CA LYS A 147 28.77 17.89 4.29
C LYS A 147 29.43 18.61 5.46
N SER A 148 28.79 18.66 6.63
CA SER A 148 29.36 19.33 7.83
C SER A 148 30.61 18.64 8.37
N ASN A 149 30.84 17.36 8.12
CA ASN A 149 32.02 16.62 8.57
C ASN A 149 33.20 16.67 7.59
N GLN A 150 33.04 17.33 6.44
CA GLN A 150 34.12 17.49 5.44
C GLN A 150 34.86 18.85 5.52
N TYR A 151 34.37 19.74 6.36
CA TYR A 151 35.00 21.06 6.67
C TYR A 151 35.36 21.14 8.15
#